data_89e7d768cd74d53c124ff99b509822f0
#
_entry.id   89e7d768cd74d53c124ff99b509822f0
#
_cell.length_a   1.000
_cell.length_b   1.000
_cell.length_c   1.000
_cell.angle_alpha   90.00
_cell.angle_beta   90.00
_cell.angle_gamma   90.00
#
_symmetry.space_group_name_H-M   'P 1'
#
loop_
_entity.id
_entity.type
_entity.pdbx_description
1 polymer ?
#
loop_
_entity_poly.entity_id
_entity_poly.type
_entity_poly.pdbx_seq_one_letter_code
_entity_poly.pdbx_strand_id
1 'polypeptide(L)'
;MKLQNFALGRWIDGSGEGQPLYDASTGDLVATATSNGLDFGEMLEYGRKTGNKNLRKMTFQERGRMLKALAMFLLERKEKYYQISYKTGATKVDSWIDIEGGIGNLFANASLRRKLPDLPYYSEGDAIGLSKGGTFIGHHILVPKEGVAVHINAFNFPVWGMLEKCAVNWLAGMPAIVKPATLTSYLTEVVVRDIVDSNILPAGALQLICGSARSLLEQVNYQDVVTFTGSASTGIALKSSPNILREAVPFNMEADSLNCIILGKDAAPGTPEFDLFVKEVRKEITVKCGQKCTAVRR
;
A
#
# COMPACT_ATOMS: atom_id res chain seq x y z
N MET A 1 -11.84 22.70 0.99
CA MET A 1 -11.64 21.85 2.19
C MET A 1 -10.15 21.55 2.31
N LYS A 2 -9.60 21.49 3.53
CA LYS A 2 -8.21 21.08 3.77
C LYS A 2 -8.20 19.61 4.22
N LEU A 3 -7.35 18.78 3.61
CA LEU A 3 -7.19 17.39 4.04
C LEU A 3 -6.44 17.33 5.35
N GLN A 4 -6.83 16.38 6.18
CA GLN A 4 -6.14 16.10 7.43
C GLN A 4 -5.18 14.93 7.29
N ASN A 5 -4.14 14.93 8.09
CA ASN A 5 -3.25 13.80 8.30
C ASN A 5 -3.75 12.98 9.50
N PHE A 6 -3.55 11.67 9.49
CA PHE A 6 -3.82 10.84 10.65
C PHE A 6 -2.52 10.38 11.28
N ALA A 7 -2.16 10.97 12.39
CA ALA A 7 -0.90 10.73 13.07
C ALA A 7 -1.09 10.65 14.58
N LEU A 8 -0.30 9.82 15.24
CA LEU A 8 -0.33 9.67 16.71
C LEU A 8 -1.72 9.32 17.25
N GLY A 9 -2.54 8.60 16.46
CA GLY A 9 -3.90 8.21 16.82
C GLY A 9 -4.96 9.32 16.72
N ARG A 10 -4.65 10.44 16.06
CA ARG A 10 -5.58 11.58 15.91
C ARG A 10 -5.47 12.24 14.54
N TRP A 11 -6.53 12.93 14.13
CA TRP A 11 -6.53 13.76 12.95
C TRP A 11 -5.84 15.09 13.22
N ILE A 12 -4.92 15.48 12.34
CA ILE A 12 -4.07 16.68 12.48
C ILE A 12 -4.10 17.49 11.20
N ASP A 13 -4.41 18.77 11.31
CA ASP A 13 -4.27 19.72 10.22
C ASP A 13 -2.79 20.03 9.99
N GLY A 14 -2.35 19.95 8.75
CA GLY A 14 -1.03 20.47 8.40
C GLY A 14 -1.04 22.02 8.39
N SER A 15 0.08 22.65 8.67
CA SER A 15 0.22 24.12 8.68
C SER A 15 0.37 24.70 7.26
N GLY A 16 0.09 26.01 7.10
CA GLY A 16 0.19 26.74 5.84
C GLY A 16 -0.97 26.44 4.88
N GLU A 17 -0.93 27.00 3.66
CA GLU A 17 -2.01 26.91 2.67
C GLU A 17 -2.14 25.49 2.08
N GLY A 18 -1.03 24.82 1.89
CA GLY A 18 -1.00 23.49 1.27
C GLY A 18 -1.03 23.52 -0.27
N GLN A 19 -0.84 22.36 -0.86
CA GLN A 19 -0.92 22.15 -2.30
C GLN A 19 -2.39 22.02 -2.72
N PRO A 20 -2.90 22.80 -3.69
CA PRO A 20 -4.25 22.62 -4.21
C PRO A 20 -4.38 21.31 -4.98
N LEU A 21 -5.51 20.64 -4.82
CA LEU A 21 -5.89 19.39 -5.45
C LEU A 21 -7.15 19.62 -6.29
N TYR A 22 -7.11 19.24 -7.53
CA TYR A 22 -8.17 19.52 -8.49
C TYR A 22 -8.91 18.26 -8.93
N ASP A 23 -10.16 18.41 -9.27
CA ASP A 23 -10.92 17.43 -10.02
C ASP A 23 -10.34 17.33 -11.44
N ALA A 24 -9.89 16.14 -11.80
CA ALA A 24 -9.23 15.90 -13.09
C ALA A 24 -10.19 16.05 -14.30
N SER A 25 -11.50 16.03 -14.07
CA SER A 25 -12.52 16.13 -15.13
C SER A 25 -13.01 17.56 -15.31
N THR A 26 -13.17 18.32 -14.23
CA THR A 26 -13.76 19.67 -14.26
C THR A 26 -12.75 20.79 -14.04
N GLY A 27 -11.60 20.49 -13.43
CA GLY A 27 -10.63 21.49 -13.00
C GLY A 27 -11.00 22.22 -11.70
N ASP A 28 -12.11 21.85 -11.05
CA ASP A 28 -12.54 22.48 -9.81
C ASP A 28 -11.63 22.11 -8.64
N LEU A 29 -11.46 23.04 -7.71
CA LEU A 29 -10.71 22.76 -6.49
C LEU A 29 -11.47 21.78 -5.60
N VAL A 30 -10.89 20.61 -5.36
CA VAL A 30 -11.43 19.58 -4.45
C VAL A 30 -11.02 19.84 -3.01
N ALA A 31 -9.72 20.05 -2.78
CA ALA A 31 -9.15 20.22 -1.45
C ALA A 31 -7.75 20.86 -1.54
N THR A 32 -7.14 21.14 -0.39
CA THR A 32 -5.71 21.40 -0.26
C THR A 32 -5.07 20.38 0.67
N ALA A 33 -3.82 20.02 0.42
CA ALA A 33 -3.07 19.03 1.21
C ALA A 33 -1.74 19.60 1.69
N THR A 34 -1.42 19.34 2.94
CA THR A 34 -0.13 19.71 3.54
C THR A 34 0.19 18.79 4.71
N SER A 35 1.46 18.47 4.86
CA SER A 35 2.02 17.73 6.00
C SER A 35 2.96 18.59 6.85
N ASN A 36 3.01 19.90 6.57
CA ASN A 36 3.86 20.80 7.33
C ASN A 36 3.43 20.84 8.80
N GLY A 37 4.41 20.76 9.69
CA GLY A 37 4.17 20.72 11.14
C GLY A 37 3.96 19.31 11.70
N LEU A 38 3.96 18.26 10.89
CA LEU A 38 4.04 16.88 11.39
C LEU A 38 5.47 16.56 11.86
N ASP A 39 5.57 15.94 13.01
CA ASP A 39 6.82 15.33 13.48
C ASP A 39 6.89 13.87 13.01
N PHE A 40 7.68 13.62 11.98
CA PHE A 40 7.81 12.28 11.41
C PHE A 40 8.57 11.32 12.33
N GLY A 41 9.45 11.84 13.21
CA GLY A 41 10.11 11.04 14.22
C GLY A 41 9.13 10.51 15.25
N GLU A 42 8.25 11.36 15.76
CA GLU A 42 7.19 10.95 16.68
C GLU A 42 6.22 9.97 16.01
N MET A 43 5.90 10.15 14.74
CA MET A 43 5.07 9.20 13.99
C MET A 43 5.71 7.82 13.88
N LEU A 44 7.01 7.74 13.57
CA LEU A 44 7.75 6.48 13.52
C LEU A 44 7.79 5.83 14.90
N GLU A 45 8.11 6.60 15.94
CA GLU A 45 8.13 6.09 17.31
C GLU A 45 6.75 5.62 17.80
N TYR A 46 5.68 6.32 17.47
CA TYR A 46 4.32 5.88 17.78
C TYR A 46 3.99 4.56 17.07
N GLY A 47 4.35 4.44 15.80
CA GLY A 47 4.21 3.18 15.06
C GLY A 47 4.99 2.04 15.72
N ARG A 48 6.26 2.24 16.06
CA ARG A 48 7.12 1.25 16.70
C ARG A 48 6.62 0.86 18.10
N LYS A 49 6.32 1.83 18.96
CA LYS A 49 5.97 1.60 20.37
C LYS A 49 4.52 1.17 20.60
N THR A 50 3.59 1.69 19.80
CA THR A 50 2.16 1.41 19.96
C THR A 50 1.66 0.43 18.91
N GLY A 51 1.79 0.75 17.63
CA GLY A 51 1.25 -0.06 16.55
C GLY A 51 1.89 -1.45 16.47
N ASN A 52 3.22 -1.49 16.45
CA ASN A 52 3.97 -2.72 16.38
C ASN A 52 3.72 -3.61 17.62
N LYS A 53 3.73 -3.02 18.82
CA LYS A 53 3.42 -3.74 20.06
C LYS A 53 2.03 -4.38 20.04
N ASN A 54 1.03 -3.69 19.50
CA ASN A 54 -0.35 -4.18 19.45
C ASN A 54 -0.53 -5.28 18.41
N LEU A 55 0.01 -5.09 17.20
CA LEU A 55 -0.11 -6.07 16.11
C LEU A 55 0.70 -7.34 16.38
N ARG A 56 1.89 -7.26 16.97
CA ARG A 56 2.76 -8.42 17.26
C ARG A 56 2.20 -9.35 18.33
N LYS A 57 1.34 -8.86 19.21
CA LYS A 57 0.66 -9.70 20.21
C LYS A 57 -0.43 -10.58 19.59
N MET A 58 -0.99 -10.16 18.47
CA MET A 58 -2.06 -10.89 17.79
C MET A 58 -1.49 -12.12 17.08
N THR A 59 -2.28 -13.20 17.06
CA THR A 59 -1.96 -14.38 16.26
C THR A 59 -2.23 -14.11 14.76
N PHE A 60 -1.71 -14.97 13.87
CA PHE A 60 -2.07 -14.90 12.44
C PHE A 60 -3.57 -15.06 12.21
N GLN A 61 -4.25 -15.87 13.02
CA GLN A 61 -5.70 -16.06 12.93
C GLN A 61 -6.44 -14.78 13.30
N GLU A 62 -6.05 -14.10 14.36
CA GLU A 62 -6.65 -12.83 14.80
C GLU A 62 -6.42 -11.73 13.77
N ARG A 63 -5.18 -11.55 13.29
CA ARG A 63 -4.86 -10.57 12.22
C ARG A 63 -5.62 -10.87 10.93
N GLY A 64 -5.74 -12.15 10.54
CA GLY A 64 -6.52 -12.53 9.38
C GLY A 64 -8.03 -12.28 9.54
N ARG A 65 -8.60 -12.48 10.74
CA ARG A 65 -10.01 -12.10 11.03
C ARG A 65 -10.20 -10.59 10.99
N MET A 66 -9.27 -9.83 11.55
CA MET A 66 -9.24 -8.37 11.51
C MET A 66 -9.26 -7.86 10.05
N LEU A 67 -8.38 -8.39 9.18
CA LEU A 67 -8.36 -8.02 7.76
C LEU A 67 -9.68 -8.35 7.05
N LYS A 68 -10.29 -9.50 7.34
CA LYS A 68 -11.59 -9.88 6.77
C LYS A 68 -12.69 -8.91 7.22
N ALA A 69 -12.75 -8.59 8.50
CA ALA A 69 -13.72 -7.65 9.04
C ALA A 69 -13.58 -6.26 8.39
N LEU A 70 -12.36 -5.78 8.26
CA LEU A 70 -12.06 -4.50 7.61
C LEU A 70 -12.49 -4.52 6.14
N ALA A 71 -12.19 -5.60 5.40
CA ALA A 71 -12.58 -5.75 4.01
C ALA A 71 -14.11 -5.68 3.83
N MET A 72 -14.86 -6.37 4.68
CA MET A 72 -16.34 -6.33 4.67
C MET A 72 -16.85 -4.92 4.96
N PHE A 73 -16.33 -4.27 5.99
CA PHE A 73 -16.70 -2.92 6.38
C PHE A 73 -16.47 -1.88 5.26
N LEU A 74 -15.34 -1.96 4.57
CA LEU A 74 -15.03 -1.06 3.44
C LEU A 74 -15.90 -1.37 2.22
N LEU A 75 -16.16 -2.66 1.94
CA LEU A 75 -16.99 -3.07 0.79
C LEU A 75 -18.42 -2.54 0.89
N GLU A 76 -19.00 -2.49 2.08
CA GLU A 76 -20.32 -1.90 2.32
C GLU A 76 -20.37 -0.39 2.02
N ARG A 77 -19.22 0.29 1.98
CA ARG A 77 -19.07 1.75 1.77
C ARG A 77 -18.55 2.12 0.40
N LYS A 78 -18.37 1.16 -0.49
CA LYS A 78 -17.72 1.36 -1.79
C LYS A 78 -18.34 2.46 -2.66
N GLU A 79 -19.66 2.64 -2.62
CA GLU A 79 -20.35 3.66 -3.40
C GLU A 79 -19.91 5.08 -3.00
N LYS A 80 -19.65 5.33 -1.72
CA LYS A 80 -19.06 6.59 -1.24
C LYS A 80 -17.68 6.82 -1.87
N TYR A 81 -16.87 5.77 -1.97
CA TYR A 81 -15.53 5.89 -2.55
C TYR A 81 -15.58 6.10 -4.06
N TYR A 82 -16.52 5.50 -4.77
CA TYR A 82 -16.72 5.74 -6.20
C TYR A 82 -17.00 7.21 -6.50
N GLN A 83 -17.87 7.86 -5.73
CA GLN A 83 -18.19 9.28 -5.90
C GLN A 83 -16.95 10.17 -5.77
N ILE A 84 -16.04 9.82 -4.89
CA ILE A 84 -14.78 10.56 -4.74
C ILE A 84 -13.77 10.16 -5.84
N SER A 85 -13.72 8.88 -6.20
CA SER A 85 -12.83 8.36 -7.24
C SER A 85 -13.08 9.02 -8.61
N TYR A 86 -14.31 9.35 -8.95
CA TYR A 86 -14.63 10.05 -10.22
C TYR A 86 -13.88 11.38 -10.36
N LYS A 87 -13.57 12.05 -9.26
CA LYS A 87 -12.76 13.28 -9.26
C LYS A 87 -11.30 13.07 -9.68
N THR A 88 -10.81 11.82 -9.68
CA THR A 88 -9.49 11.47 -10.22
C THR A 88 -9.49 11.30 -11.75
N GLY A 89 -10.64 11.52 -12.41
CA GLY A 89 -10.84 11.20 -13.82
C GLY A 89 -11.16 9.74 -14.09
N ALA A 90 -11.32 8.92 -13.05
CA ALA A 90 -11.63 7.50 -13.19
C ALA A 90 -13.07 7.26 -13.62
N THR A 91 -13.27 6.32 -14.55
CA THR A 91 -14.59 5.77 -14.85
C THR A 91 -15.09 4.86 -13.74
N LYS A 92 -16.35 4.43 -13.80
CA LYS A 92 -16.88 3.44 -12.84
C LYS A 92 -16.08 2.14 -12.85
N VAL A 93 -15.66 1.68 -14.02
CA VAL A 93 -14.83 0.45 -14.16
C VAL A 93 -13.44 0.65 -13.56
N ASP A 94 -12.81 1.80 -13.82
CA ASP A 94 -11.51 2.12 -13.24
C ASP A 94 -11.58 2.22 -11.72
N SER A 95 -12.65 2.83 -11.20
CA SER A 95 -12.91 2.94 -9.76
C SER A 95 -13.15 1.56 -9.12
N TRP A 96 -13.87 0.68 -9.81
CA TRP A 96 -14.07 -0.70 -9.38
C TRP A 96 -12.74 -1.46 -9.26
N ILE A 97 -11.85 -1.32 -10.25
CA ILE A 97 -10.53 -1.95 -10.22
C ILE A 97 -9.73 -1.45 -9.00
N ASP A 98 -9.66 -0.15 -8.77
CA ASP A 98 -8.89 0.43 -7.68
C ASP A 98 -9.50 0.08 -6.30
N ILE A 99 -10.80 0.31 -6.12
CA ILE A 99 -11.46 0.22 -4.81
C ILE A 99 -11.73 -1.24 -4.45
N GLU A 100 -12.50 -1.98 -5.28
CA GLU A 100 -12.82 -3.36 -4.94
C GLU A 100 -11.63 -4.30 -5.11
N GLY A 101 -10.73 -4.03 -6.06
CA GLY A 101 -9.47 -4.74 -6.17
C GLY A 101 -8.56 -4.52 -4.95
N GLY A 102 -8.47 -3.29 -4.46
CA GLY A 102 -7.77 -2.96 -3.21
C GLY A 102 -8.37 -3.71 -2.01
N ILE A 103 -9.69 -3.68 -1.85
CA ILE A 103 -10.41 -4.43 -0.80
C ILE A 103 -10.19 -5.94 -0.98
N GLY A 104 -10.13 -6.42 -2.21
CA GLY A 104 -9.82 -7.81 -2.55
C GLY A 104 -8.49 -8.30 -1.99
N ASN A 105 -7.47 -7.42 -1.94
CA ASN A 105 -6.19 -7.74 -1.30
C ASN A 105 -6.31 -8.01 0.20
N LEU A 106 -7.20 -7.31 0.90
CA LEU A 106 -7.50 -7.60 2.31
C LEU A 106 -8.10 -9.01 2.45
N PHE A 107 -9.08 -9.39 1.60
CA PHE A 107 -9.66 -10.74 1.61
C PHE A 107 -8.62 -11.82 1.28
N ALA A 108 -7.79 -11.60 0.27
CA ALA A 108 -6.75 -12.54 -0.14
C ALA A 108 -5.77 -12.80 1.00
N ASN A 109 -5.22 -11.76 1.61
CA ASN A 109 -4.31 -11.87 2.75
C ASN A 109 -5.01 -12.45 3.99
N ALA A 110 -6.26 -12.05 4.27
CA ALA A 110 -7.05 -12.64 5.35
C ALA A 110 -7.22 -14.16 5.17
N SER A 111 -7.30 -14.64 3.94
CA SER A 111 -7.46 -16.06 3.65
C SER A 111 -6.23 -16.90 4.01
N LEU A 112 -5.03 -16.30 4.00
CA LEU A 112 -3.77 -16.97 4.33
C LEU A 112 -3.75 -17.51 5.77
N ARG A 113 -4.55 -16.94 6.68
CA ARG A 113 -4.69 -17.46 8.05
C ARG A 113 -5.04 -18.95 8.08
N ARG A 114 -5.72 -19.49 7.05
CA ARG A 114 -6.08 -20.92 6.97
C ARG A 114 -4.86 -21.85 6.82
N LYS A 115 -3.73 -21.28 6.38
CA LYS A 115 -2.45 -21.99 6.19
C LYS A 115 -1.43 -21.66 7.26
N LEU A 116 -1.76 -20.76 8.18
CA LEU A 116 -0.86 -20.28 9.23
C LEU A 116 -1.39 -20.73 10.59
N PRO A 117 -0.52 -20.97 11.58
CA PRO A 117 -0.92 -21.40 12.92
C PRO A 117 -1.66 -20.29 13.65
N ASP A 118 -2.42 -20.65 14.69
CA ASP A 118 -3.00 -19.70 15.63
C ASP A 118 -1.97 -19.25 16.68
N LEU A 119 -0.85 -18.75 16.19
CA LEU A 119 0.30 -18.27 16.96
C LEU A 119 0.76 -16.92 16.38
N PRO A 120 1.45 -16.08 17.15
CA PRO A 120 2.03 -14.85 16.65
C PRO A 120 3.26 -15.07 15.77
N TYR A 121 3.81 -16.27 15.72
CA TYR A 121 4.98 -16.66 14.93
C TYR A 121 4.69 -17.93 14.12
N TYR A 122 5.55 -18.24 13.15
CA TYR A 122 5.46 -19.43 12.32
C TYR A 122 6.78 -20.21 12.34
N SER A 123 6.70 -21.49 12.72
CA SER A 123 7.81 -22.43 12.64
C SER A 123 7.80 -23.09 11.26
N GLU A 124 8.83 -22.84 10.46
CA GLU A 124 8.90 -23.29 9.07
C GLU A 124 9.66 -24.61 8.98
N GLY A 125 8.98 -25.66 8.51
CA GLY A 125 9.55 -26.98 8.34
C GLY A 125 9.96 -27.65 9.65
N ASP A 126 10.79 -28.69 9.52
CA ASP A 126 11.34 -29.46 10.65
C ASP A 126 12.75 -28.97 11.02
N ALA A 127 13.16 -29.27 12.23
CA ALA A 127 14.53 -29.04 12.65
C ALA A 127 15.51 -29.93 11.86
N ILE A 128 16.57 -29.34 11.33
CA ILE A 128 17.56 -30.00 10.48
C ILE A 128 18.86 -30.19 11.26
N GLY A 129 19.39 -31.44 11.30
CA GLY A 129 20.71 -31.71 11.83
C GLY A 129 21.80 -31.12 10.93
N LEU A 130 22.62 -30.23 11.48
CA LEU A 130 23.71 -29.55 10.78
C LEU A 130 25.08 -30.12 11.09
N SER A 131 25.17 -31.14 11.97
CA SER A 131 26.40 -31.86 12.28
C SER A 131 26.22 -33.38 12.21
N LYS A 132 27.30 -34.11 11.92
CA LYS A 132 27.30 -35.59 11.84
C LYS A 132 26.88 -36.27 13.16
N GLY A 133 27.10 -35.63 14.29
CA GLY A 133 26.78 -36.16 15.63
C GLY A 133 25.44 -35.69 16.19
N GLY A 134 24.62 -34.93 15.43
CA GLY A 134 23.34 -34.38 15.90
C GLY A 134 23.46 -33.33 17.02
N THR A 135 24.66 -32.81 17.25
CA THR A 135 24.96 -31.84 18.31
C THR A 135 24.65 -30.39 17.90
N PHE A 136 24.38 -30.15 16.61
CA PHE A 136 24.01 -28.84 16.07
C PHE A 136 22.77 -28.98 15.21
N ILE A 137 21.75 -28.25 15.54
CA ILE A 137 20.41 -28.28 14.90
C ILE A 137 20.05 -26.88 14.47
N GLY A 138 19.54 -26.74 13.22
CA GLY A 138 18.95 -25.51 12.67
C GLY A 138 17.43 -25.62 12.59
N HIS A 139 16.73 -24.55 12.89
CA HIS A 139 15.28 -24.44 12.72
C HIS A 139 14.91 -23.00 12.36
N HIS A 140 14.04 -22.81 11.37
CA HIS A 140 13.56 -21.50 10.97
C HIS A 140 12.30 -21.13 11.75
N ILE A 141 12.34 -19.99 12.43
CA ILE A 141 11.19 -19.43 13.10
C ILE A 141 10.96 -18.02 12.55
N LEU A 142 9.85 -17.81 11.86
CA LEU A 142 9.44 -16.52 11.33
C LEU A 142 8.66 -15.78 12.42
N VAL A 143 9.16 -14.65 12.84
CA VAL A 143 8.54 -13.77 13.85
C VAL A 143 8.09 -12.47 13.22
N PRO A 144 7.04 -11.79 13.75
CA PRO A 144 6.67 -10.47 13.30
C PRO A 144 7.84 -9.49 13.37
N LYS A 145 8.10 -8.78 12.27
CA LYS A 145 9.18 -7.81 12.22
C LYS A 145 8.90 -6.61 13.14
N GLU A 146 9.92 -6.11 13.79
CA GLU A 146 9.87 -4.83 14.50
C GLU A 146 9.96 -3.68 13.50
N GLY A 147 9.52 -2.48 13.94
CA GLY A 147 9.55 -1.27 13.11
C GLY A 147 8.22 -0.91 12.48
N VAL A 148 8.28 -0.07 11.48
CA VAL A 148 7.13 0.49 10.75
C VAL A 148 7.32 0.32 9.25
N ALA A 149 6.26 -0.03 8.53
CA ALA A 149 6.27 -0.01 7.07
C ALA A 149 5.86 1.37 6.57
N VAL A 150 6.75 2.05 5.86
CA VAL A 150 6.48 3.33 5.19
C VAL A 150 6.10 3.04 3.74
N HIS A 151 4.88 3.40 3.35
CA HIS A 151 4.35 3.19 2.00
C HIS A 151 4.26 4.50 1.24
N ILE A 152 5.08 4.67 0.21
CA ILE A 152 5.03 5.81 -0.72
C ILE A 152 4.38 5.32 -2.00
N ASN A 153 3.13 5.71 -2.23
CA ASN A 153 2.28 5.16 -3.27
C ASN A 153 2.12 6.08 -4.47
N ALA A 154 1.87 5.49 -5.64
CA ALA A 154 1.58 6.19 -6.88
C ALA A 154 0.16 6.76 -6.91
N PHE A 155 -0.10 7.68 -7.84
CA PHE A 155 -1.37 8.39 -7.97
C PHE A 155 -2.48 7.56 -8.63
N ASN A 156 -2.12 6.57 -9.44
CA ASN A 156 -3.05 5.88 -10.34
C ASN A 156 -3.95 4.84 -9.65
N PHE A 157 -3.53 4.30 -8.51
CA PHE A 157 -4.29 3.35 -7.70
C PHE A 157 -4.24 3.76 -6.21
N PRO A 158 -4.90 4.87 -5.82
CA PRO A 158 -4.79 5.42 -4.47
C PRO A 158 -5.34 4.49 -3.38
N VAL A 159 -6.36 3.67 -3.68
CA VAL A 159 -6.94 2.71 -2.73
C VAL A 159 -6.23 1.36 -2.80
N TRP A 160 -6.08 0.79 -4.01
CA TRP A 160 -5.37 -0.48 -4.19
C TRP A 160 -3.95 -0.39 -3.65
N GLY A 161 -3.17 0.61 -4.09
CA GLY A 161 -1.77 0.74 -3.70
C GLY A 161 -1.56 0.88 -2.19
N MET A 162 -2.53 1.46 -1.47
CA MET A 162 -2.54 1.46 -0.01
C MET A 162 -2.86 0.08 0.55
N LEU A 163 -4.01 -0.50 0.15
CA LEU A 163 -4.55 -1.69 0.80
C LEU A 163 -3.73 -2.95 0.53
N GLU A 164 -3.13 -3.11 -0.67
CA GLU A 164 -2.28 -4.26 -0.98
C GLU A 164 -1.06 -4.33 -0.04
N LYS A 165 -0.42 -3.19 0.22
CA LYS A 165 0.75 -3.11 1.11
C LYS A 165 0.37 -3.24 2.57
N CYS A 166 -0.69 -2.54 2.98
CA CYS A 166 -1.20 -2.62 4.35
C CYS A 166 -1.66 -4.03 4.71
N ALA A 167 -2.35 -4.74 3.81
CA ALA A 167 -2.83 -6.09 4.06
C ALA A 167 -1.69 -7.05 4.43
N VAL A 168 -0.59 -7.02 3.68
CA VAL A 168 0.59 -7.83 3.93
C VAL A 168 1.22 -7.48 5.28
N ASN A 169 1.45 -6.18 5.51
CA ASN A 169 2.13 -5.72 6.72
C ASN A 169 1.30 -5.99 7.98
N TRP A 170 0.00 -5.71 7.96
CA TRP A 170 -0.87 -6.00 9.10
C TRP A 170 -0.97 -7.49 9.39
N LEU A 171 -1.03 -8.35 8.36
CA LEU A 171 -1.00 -9.80 8.57
C LEU A 171 0.35 -10.26 9.16
N ALA A 172 1.45 -9.64 8.74
CA ALA A 172 2.78 -9.90 9.29
C ALA A 172 3.02 -9.29 10.69
N GLY A 173 2.08 -8.47 11.19
CA GLY A 173 2.18 -7.84 12.51
C GLY A 173 2.93 -6.51 12.53
N MET A 174 3.04 -5.83 11.37
CA MET A 174 3.77 -4.57 11.20
C MET A 174 2.82 -3.41 10.92
N PRO A 175 2.91 -2.27 11.65
CA PRO A 175 2.10 -1.09 11.39
C PRO A 175 2.55 -0.35 10.13
N ALA A 176 1.68 0.50 9.58
CA ALA A 176 1.92 1.23 8.36
C ALA A 176 1.81 2.76 8.55
N ILE A 177 2.74 3.50 7.93
CA ILE A 177 2.60 4.92 7.63
C ILE A 177 2.38 5.02 6.12
N VAL A 178 1.21 5.47 5.71
CA VAL A 178 0.81 5.57 4.31
C VAL A 178 0.99 7.01 3.83
N LYS A 179 1.76 7.16 2.76
CA LYS A 179 1.91 8.41 2.02
C LYS A 179 1.40 8.20 0.59
N PRO A 180 0.12 8.48 0.29
CA PRO A 180 -0.40 8.46 -1.06
C PRO A 180 0.27 9.53 -1.93
N ALA A 181 0.17 9.42 -3.24
CA ALA A 181 0.48 10.54 -4.11
C ALA A 181 -0.41 11.73 -3.73
N THR A 182 0.18 12.92 -3.57
CA THR A 182 -0.55 14.09 -3.08
C THR A 182 -1.76 14.41 -3.94
N LEU A 183 -1.64 14.31 -5.27
CA LEU A 183 -2.70 14.65 -6.23
C LEU A 183 -4.02 13.89 -6.01
N THR A 184 -3.99 12.65 -5.52
CA THR A 184 -5.17 11.82 -5.30
C THR A 184 -5.40 11.46 -3.83
N SER A 185 -4.69 12.14 -2.92
CA SER A 185 -4.72 11.86 -1.48
C SER A 185 -6.10 12.06 -0.85
N TYR A 186 -6.97 12.87 -1.45
CA TYR A 186 -8.35 13.05 -0.99
C TYR A 186 -9.17 11.75 -1.01
N LEU A 187 -8.93 10.86 -1.96
CA LEU A 187 -9.59 9.55 -1.98
C LEU A 187 -9.04 8.63 -0.89
N THR A 188 -7.71 8.60 -0.74
CA THR A 188 -7.07 7.80 0.32
C THR A 188 -7.50 8.26 1.71
N GLU A 189 -7.60 9.59 1.92
CA GLU A 189 -8.00 10.16 3.21
C GLU A 189 -9.42 9.75 3.61
N VAL A 190 -10.37 9.75 2.67
CA VAL A 190 -11.75 9.30 2.92
C VAL A 190 -11.80 7.82 3.31
N VAL A 191 -11.02 6.96 2.65
CA VAL A 191 -10.93 5.53 2.99
C VAL A 191 -10.30 5.34 4.37
N VAL A 192 -9.23 6.09 4.68
CA VAL A 192 -8.57 6.03 5.99
C VAL A 192 -9.50 6.52 7.11
N ARG A 193 -10.36 7.52 6.87
CA ARG A 193 -11.39 7.92 7.85
C ARG A 193 -12.30 6.75 8.21
N ASP A 194 -12.84 6.08 7.21
CA ASP A 194 -13.70 4.93 7.45
C ASP A 194 -12.96 3.78 8.15
N ILE A 195 -11.67 3.55 7.82
CA ILE A 195 -10.83 2.57 8.53
C ILE A 195 -10.69 2.95 10.01
N VAL A 196 -10.39 4.21 10.32
CA VAL A 196 -10.24 4.70 11.69
C VAL A 196 -11.57 4.62 12.44
N ASP A 197 -12.66 5.09 11.83
CA ASP A 197 -13.99 5.11 12.44
C ASP A 197 -14.54 3.70 12.70
N SER A 198 -14.07 2.71 11.94
CA SER A 198 -14.46 1.30 12.15
C SER A 198 -14.00 0.72 13.49
N ASN A 199 -12.95 1.29 14.09
CA ASN A 199 -12.27 0.76 15.27
C ASN A 199 -11.83 -0.72 15.14
N ILE A 200 -11.68 -1.24 13.90
CA ILE A 200 -11.26 -2.63 13.65
C ILE A 200 -9.75 -2.79 13.84
N LEU A 201 -8.97 -1.80 13.40
CA LEU A 201 -7.52 -1.82 13.57
C LEU A 201 -7.13 -1.42 15.00
N PRO A 202 -6.11 -2.08 15.58
CA PRO A 202 -5.59 -1.64 16.88
C PRO A 202 -4.88 -0.30 16.78
N ALA A 203 -4.82 0.42 17.89
CA ALA A 203 -4.14 1.72 17.96
C ALA A 203 -2.71 1.65 17.42
N GLY A 204 -2.34 2.63 16.60
CA GLY A 204 -1.03 2.76 15.97
C GLY A 204 -0.79 1.88 14.74
N ALA A 205 -1.74 1.01 14.35
CA ALA A 205 -1.59 0.15 13.19
C ALA A 205 -1.55 0.92 11.84
N LEU A 206 -2.14 2.11 11.79
CA LEU A 206 -2.21 2.95 10.60
C LEU A 206 -1.95 4.41 10.94
N GLN A 207 -1.17 5.08 10.09
CA GLN A 207 -1.03 6.52 10.03
C GLN A 207 -1.05 6.98 8.56
N LEU A 208 -1.45 8.24 8.30
CA LEU A 208 -1.62 8.81 6.97
C LEU A 208 -0.94 10.17 6.87
N ILE A 209 -0.22 10.41 5.78
CA ILE A 209 0.40 11.69 5.44
C ILE A 209 -0.20 12.21 4.13
N CYS A 210 -1.02 13.26 4.19
CA CYS A 210 -1.58 13.95 3.04
C CYS A 210 -0.69 15.15 2.67
N GLY A 211 0.42 14.91 1.97
CA GLY A 211 1.38 15.95 1.60
C GLY A 211 2.77 15.39 1.36
N SER A 212 3.78 16.24 1.48
CA SER A 212 5.19 15.84 1.33
C SER A 212 5.68 15.07 2.57
N ALA A 213 6.50 14.05 2.36
CA ALA A 213 7.14 13.30 3.44
C ALA A 213 8.67 13.25 3.24
N ARG A 214 9.27 14.32 2.72
CA ARG A 214 10.70 14.37 2.35
C ARG A 214 11.64 13.99 3.50
N SER A 215 11.45 14.54 4.68
CA SER A 215 12.29 14.27 5.85
C SER A 215 11.95 12.96 6.60
N LEU A 216 10.88 12.28 6.23
CA LEU A 216 10.51 10.99 6.85
C LEU A 216 11.60 9.95 6.66
N LEU A 217 12.18 9.86 5.44
CA LEU A 217 13.21 8.87 5.14
C LEU A 217 14.56 9.17 5.82
N GLU A 218 14.75 10.37 6.34
CA GLU A 218 15.93 10.73 7.14
C GLU A 218 15.88 10.17 8.56
N GLN A 219 14.70 9.65 8.98
CA GLN A 219 14.43 9.22 10.35
C GLN A 219 14.06 7.73 10.47
N VAL A 220 13.94 7.03 9.34
CA VAL A 220 13.78 5.56 9.35
C VAL A 220 15.08 4.87 9.76
N ASN A 221 14.98 3.68 10.32
CA ASN A 221 16.13 2.88 10.75
C ASN A 221 16.04 1.43 10.24
N TYR A 222 17.02 0.62 10.56
CA TYR A 222 17.16 -0.78 10.13
C TYR A 222 15.96 -1.69 10.47
N GLN A 223 15.12 -1.31 11.42
CA GLN A 223 13.90 -2.04 11.79
C GLN A 223 12.75 -1.76 10.83
N ASP A 224 12.73 -0.57 10.22
CA ASP A 224 11.65 -0.14 9.34
C ASP A 224 11.77 -0.77 7.95
N VAL A 225 10.71 -0.63 7.16
CA VAL A 225 10.67 -1.04 5.76
C VAL A 225 10.09 0.11 4.95
N VAL A 226 10.71 0.42 3.82
CA VAL A 226 10.16 1.39 2.86
C VAL A 226 9.70 0.66 1.62
N THR A 227 8.48 0.95 1.17
CA THR A 227 7.97 0.50 -0.12
C THR A 227 7.62 1.72 -0.97
N PHE A 228 8.06 1.71 -2.19
CA PHE A 228 7.82 2.78 -3.16
C PHE A 228 7.18 2.22 -4.42
N THR A 229 6.15 2.90 -4.92
CA THR A 229 5.57 2.67 -6.24
C THR A 229 5.52 4.00 -6.99
N GLY A 230 6.16 4.08 -8.15
CA GLY A 230 6.22 5.32 -8.94
C GLY A 230 7.22 5.27 -10.09
N SER A 231 7.81 6.42 -10.44
CA SER A 231 8.84 6.48 -11.48
C SER A 231 10.19 5.96 -11.00
N ALA A 232 10.96 5.34 -11.90
CA ALA A 232 12.30 4.85 -11.59
C ALA A 232 13.23 5.97 -11.09
N SER A 233 13.17 7.16 -11.67
CA SER A 233 13.98 8.29 -11.24
C SER A 233 13.71 8.70 -9.79
N THR A 234 12.44 8.79 -9.40
CA THR A 234 12.07 9.07 -8.00
C THR A 234 12.47 7.92 -7.08
N GLY A 235 12.20 6.67 -7.48
CA GLY A 235 12.56 5.50 -6.69
C GLY A 235 14.06 5.40 -6.42
N ILE A 236 14.89 5.63 -7.45
CA ILE A 236 16.36 5.67 -7.32
C ILE A 236 16.77 6.79 -6.36
N ALA A 237 16.25 8.00 -6.52
CA ALA A 237 16.57 9.13 -5.65
C ALA A 237 16.25 8.83 -4.16
N LEU A 238 15.08 8.24 -3.90
CA LEU A 238 14.68 7.85 -2.54
C LEU A 238 15.55 6.72 -1.99
N LYS A 239 15.78 5.67 -2.79
CA LYS A 239 16.60 4.51 -2.40
C LYS A 239 18.05 4.89 -2.12
N SER A 240 18.58 5.89 -2.85
CA SER A 240 19.94 6.40 -2.68
C SER A 240 20.07 7.42 -1.55
N SER A 241 19.00 7.65 -0.76
CA SER A 241 19.09 8.50 0.43
C SER A 241 20.20 8.02 1.37
N PRO A 242 21.08 8.91 1.85
CA PRO A 242 22.19 8.52 2.73
C PRO A 242 21.73 7.74 3.97
N ASN A 243 20.58 8.07 4.51
CA ASN A 243 20.04 7.37 5.69
C ASN A 243 19.58 5.94 5.37
N ILE A 244 18.89 5.75 4.24
CA ILE A 244 18.48 4.42 3.78
C ILE A 244 19.70 3.49 3.62
N LEU A 245 20.79 4.01 3.03
CA LEU A 245 22.01 3.24 2.83
C LEU A 245 22.74 2.97 4.16
N ARG A 246 22.90 4.00 5.00
CA ARG A 246 23.63 3.89 6.27
C ARG A 246 22.96 2.93 7.24
N GLU A 247 21.65 3.01 7.36
CA GLU A 247 20.85 2.18 8.27
C GLU A 247 20.47 0.82 7.65
N ALA A 248 20.89 0.53 6.41
CA ALA A 248 20.54 -0.68 5.67
C ALA A 248 19.03 -0.97 5.67
N VAL A 249 18.21 0.09 5.50
CA VAL A 249 16.74 -0.01 5.52
C VAL A 249 16.26 -0.84 4.33
N PRO A 250 15.51 -1.91 4.51
CA PRO A 250 14.88 -2.64 3.43
C PRO A 250 14.01 -1.72 2.57
N PHE A 251 14.35 -1.60 1.28
CA PHE A 251 13.67 -0.73 0.34
C PHE A 251 13.16 -1.54 -0.86
N ASN A 252 11.85 -1.74 -0.94
CA ASN A 252 11.19 -2.36 -2.07
C ASN A 252 10.73 -1.28 -3.06
N MET A 253 11.14 -1.41 -4.31
CA MET A 253 10.85 -0.45 -5.38
C MET A 253 10.08 -1.14 -6.51
N GLU A 254 8.84 -0.73 -6.73
CA GLU A 254 8.08 -0.99 -7.92
C GLU A 254 8.11 0.28 -8.79
N ALA A 255 8.80 0.23 -9.91
CA ALA A 255 9.00 1.43 -10.70
C ALA A 255 8.99 1.12 -12.19
N ASP A 256 8.29 1.98 -12.94
CA ASP A 256 8.09 1.93 -14.38
C ASP A 256 7.51 0.57 -14.85
N SER A 257 7.33 0.40 -16.15
CA SER A 257 7.00 -0.88 -16.74
C SER A 257 7.37 -0.94 -18.21
N LEU A 258 7.76 -2.13 -18.66
CA LEU A 258 8.12 -2.42 -20.04
C LEU A 258 7.29 -3.60 -20.59
N ASN A 259 6.03 -3.71 -20.15
CA ASN A 259 5.14 -4.79 -20.58
C ASN A 259 5.02 -4.80 -22.11
N CYS A 260 5.17 -5.98 -22.68
CA CYS A 260 5.01 -6.19 -24.11
C CYS A 260 3.89 -7.19 -24.39
N ILE A 261 3.36 -7.11 -25.61
CA ILE A 261 2.52 -8.14 -26.21
C ILE A 261 3.17 -8.53 -27.54
N ILE A 262 3.34 -9.83 -27.77
CA ILE A 262 4.04 -10.35 -28.95
C ILE A 262 3.04 -11.15 -29.78
N LEU A 263 2.84 -10.71 -31.03
CA LEU A 263 2.04 -11.43 -32.00
C LEU A 263 2.93 -12.38 -32.78
N GLY A 264 2.58 -13.68 -32.80
CA GLY A 264 3.27 -14.67 -33.58
C GLY A 264 3.13 -14.42 -35.10
N LYS A 265 4.11 -14.84 -35.89
CA LYS A 265 4.11 -14.62 -37.35
C LYS A 265 2.97 -15.31 -38.10
N ASP A 266 2.36 -16.29 -37.48
CA ASP A 266 1.23 -17.10 -37.97
C ASP A 266 -0.14 -16.47 -37.65
N ALA A 267 -0.18 -15.47 -36.77
CA ALA A 267 -1.37 -14.72 -36.43
C ALA A 267 -1.55 -13.53 -37.40
N ALA A 268 -2.27 -13.76 -38.48
CA ALA A 268 -2.56 -12.74 -39.53
C ALA A 268 -3.95 -12.13 -39.36
N PRO A 269 -4.22 -10.94 -39.96
CA PRO A 269 -5.58 -10.38 -40.00
C PRO A 269 -6.60 -11.42 -40.49
N GLY A 270 -7.69 -11.58 -39.73
CA GLY A 270 -8.73 -12.57 -40.01
C GLY A 270 -8.57 -13.88 -39.24
N THR A 271 -7.50 -14.04 -38.44
CA THR A 271 -7.38 -15.15 -37.49
C THR A 271 -7.92 -14.77 -36.10
N PRO A 272 -8.46 -15.74 -35.32
CA PRO A 272 -8.92 -15.49 -33.95
C PRO A 272 -7.84 -14.89 -33.03
N GLU A 273 -6.59 -15.27 -33.21
CA GLU A 273 -5.43 -14.79 -32.44
C GLU A 273 -5.18 -13.30 -32.73
N PHE A 274 -5.29 -12.88 -33.99
CA PHE A 274 -5.16 -11.46 -34.36
C PHE A 274 -6.29 -10.61 -33.77
N ASP A 275 -7.53 -11.10 -33.85
CA ASP A 275 -8.68 -10.39 -33.27
C ASP A 275 -8.56 -10.24 -31.75
N LEU A 276 -8.10 -11.30 -31.08
CA LEU A 276 -7.81 -11.27 -29.63
C LEU A 276 -6.69 -10.27 -29.30
N PHE A 277 -5.62 -10.28 -30.08
CA PHE A 277 -4.52 -9.30 -29.92
C PHE A 277 -5.02 -7.87 -30.02
N VAL A 278 -5.78 -7.51 -31.05
CA VAL A 278 -6.34 -6.17 -31.24
C VAL A 278 -7.25 -5.78 -30.07
N LYS A 279 -8.09 -6.72 -29.63
CA LYS A 279 -8.99 -6.51 -28.50
C LYS A 279 -8.24 -6.21 -27.21
N GLU A 280 -7.21 -6.99 -26.89
CA GLU A 280 -6.43 -6.80 -25.65
C GLU A 280 -5.56 -5.56 -25.71
N VAL A 281 -4.91 -5.23 -26.83
CA VAL A 281 -4.16 -3.97 -27.00
C VAL A 281 -5.09 -2.77 -26.80
N ARG A 282 -6.26 -2.78 -27.42
CA ARG A 282 -7.25 -1.71 -27.22
C ARG A 282 -7.63 -1.55 -25.76
N LYS A 283 -7.93 -2.66 -25.06
CA LYS A 283 -8.28 -2.67 -23.64
C LYS A 283 -7.13 -2.09 -22.79
N GLU A 284 -5.89 -2.50 -23.06
CA GLU A 284 -4.73 -2.02 -22.33
C GLU A 284 -4.47 -0.52 -22.50
N ILE A 285 -4.79 0.05 -23.66
CA ILE A 285 -4.69 1.48 -23.94
C ILE A 285 -5.82 2.26 -23.25
N THR A 286 -7.04 1.72 -23.23
CA THR A 286 -8.23 2.47 -22.80
C THR A 286 -8.47 2.40 -21.29
N VAL A 287 -8.23 1.25 -20.63
CA VAL A 287 -8.44 1.12 -19.19
C VAL A 287 -7.50 2.06 -18.44
N LYS A 288 -8.08 2.92 -17.58
CA LYS A 288 -7.39 4.01 -16.87
C LYS A 288 -6.56 4.92 -17.79
N CYS A 289 -6.98 5.10 -19.04
CA CYS A 289 -6.21 5.83 -20.06
C CYS A 289 -4.75 5.34 -20.18
N GLY A 290 -4.51 4.06 -19.97
CA GLY A 290 -3.16 3.48 -19.95
C GLY A 290 -2.31 3.84 -18.71
N GLN A 291 -2.87 4.56 -17.74
CA GLN A 291 -2.18 4.96 -16.50
C GLN A 291 -2.15 3.82 -15.48
N LYS A 292 -1.58 2.70 -15.88
CA LYS A 292 -1.40 1.51 -15.02
C LYS A 292 -0.06 0.84 -15.29
N CYS A 293 0.50 0.22 -14.28
CA CYS A 293 1.79 -0.50 -14.39
C CYS A 293 1.70 -1.69 -15.35
N THR A 294 0.52 -2.29 -15.50
CA THR A 294 0.26 -3.44 -16.40
C THR A 294 0.00 -3.05 -17.86
N ALA A 295 -0.10 -1.76 -18.19
CA ALA A 295 -0.36 -1.34 -19.56
C ALA A 295 0.74 -1.79 -20.51
N VAL A 296 0.34 -2.28 -21.69
CA VAL A 296 1.26 -2.63 -22.77
C VAL A 296 2.00 -1.38 -23.24
N ARG A 297 3.34 -1.48 -23.32
CA ARG A 297 4.24 -0.39 -23.74
C ARG A 297 4.98 -0.72 -25.05
N ARG A 298 5.03 -1.99 -25.42
CA ARG A 298 5.75 -2.49 -26.60
C ARG A 298 4.97 -3.59 -27.29
#